data_93cfe19c32eb988bcb62220add30054a
#
_entry.id   93cfe19c32eb988bcb62220add30054a
#
_cell.length_a   1.000
_cell.length_b   1.000
_cell.length_c   1.000
_cell.angle_alpha   90.00
_cell.angle_beta   90.00
_cell.angle_gamma   90.00
#
_symmetry.space_group_name_H-M   'P 1'
#
loop_
_entity.id
_entity.type
_entity.pdbx_description
1 polymer ?
#
loop_
_entity_poly.entity_id
_entity_poly.type
_entity_poly.pdbx_seq_one_letter_code
_entity_poly.pdbx_strand_id
1 'polypeptide(L)'
;MSCLVIAIDGPAASGKGTLARRIAAHYELNHLDTGLTYRAVAKALLDGELPLDDKAAAEAAARAVDLGRMDRTVLSANEVGEAASKIAVISSVRRILVEKQRDFARTPPGAVLDGRDIGIVVCPQADVKIFLTADSRVRAERRWREIELKGESADFASILADIEQRDWRDMNREDSPLKPADDAHLLDSSKMDIDSAFLAACGIIDAALASGKKNNADVCCRS
;
A
#
# COMPACT_ATOMS: atom_id res chain seq x y z
N MET A 1 9.05 -11.62 -21.34
CA MET A 1 7.99 -12.08 -20.40
C MET A 1 7.42 -10.84 -19.75
N SER A 2 6.09 -10.66 -19.77
CA SER A 2 5.44 -9.56 -19.04
C SER A 2 5.58 -9.79 -17.53
N CYS A 3 5.99 -8.77 -16.79
CA CYS A 3 6.03 -8.83 -15.32
C CYS A 3 4.59 -8.82 -14.77
N LEU A 4 4.26 -9.79 -13.91
CA LEU A 4 2.97 -9.81 -13.23
C LEU A 4 2.93 -8.70 -12.16
N VAL A 5 1.95 -7.82 -12.24
CA VAL A 5 1.77 -6.72 -11.28
C VAL A 5 0.42 -6.87 -10.57
N ILE A 6 0.48 -6.97 -9.26
CA ILE A 6 -0.71 -7.03 -8.39
C ILE A 6 -0.75 -5.77 -7.53
N ALA A 7 -1.84 -5.01 -7.66
CA ALA A 7 -2.09 -3.79 -6.87
C ALA A 7 -3.04 -4.11 -5.70
N ILE A 8 -2.65 -3.73 -4.48
CA ILE A 8 -3.48 -3.89 -3.28
C ILE A 8 -3.67 -2.54 -2.61
N ASP A 9 -4.85 -1.95 -2.76
CA ASP A 9 -5.20 -0.69 -2.14
C ASP A 9 -6.14 -0.86 -0.95
N GLY A 10 -6.29 0.16 -0.15
CA GLY A 10 -7.24 0.17 0.96
C GLY A 10 -6.80 1.04 2.15
N PRO A 11 -7.68 1.23 3.16
CA PRO A 11 -7.47 2.15 4.26
C PRO A 11 -6.35 1.74 5.22
N ALA A 12 -6.01 2.61 6.16
CA ALA A 12 -5.01 2.33 7.19
C ALA A 12 -5.41 1.11 8.03
N ALA A 13 -4.42 0.33 8.48
CA ALA A 13 -4.61 -0.85 9.35
C ALA A 13 -5.57 -1.94 8.80
N SER A 14 -5.87 -1.97 7.50
CA SER A 14 -6.71 -3.02 6.89
C SER A 14 -6.03 -4.40 6.76
N GLY A 15 -4.73 -4.50 7.10
CA GLY A 15 -3.96 -5.74 6.96
C GLY A 15 -3.28 -5.91 5.60
N LYS A 16 -3.35 -4.91 4.70
CA LYS A 16 -2.77 -4.95 3.34
C LYS A 16 -1.33 -5.45 3.30
N GLY A 17 -0.44 -4.85 4.08
CA GLY A 17 0.98 -5.19 4.04
C GLY A 17 1.27 -6.63 4.44
N THR A 18 0.48 -7.23 5.34
CA THR A 18 0.59 -8.65 5.69
C THR A 18 0.07 -9.52 4.56
N LEU A 19 -1.08 -9.16 3.99
CA LEU A 19 -1.67 -9.86 2.85
C LEU A 19 -0.75 -9.78 1.63
N ALA A 20 -0.24 -8.59 1.29
CA ALA A 20 0.64 -8.36 0.15
C ALA A 20 1.94 -9.18 0.22
N ARG A 21 2.58 -9.23 1.40
CA ARG A 21 3.78 -10.08 1.59
C ARG A 21 3.49 -11.56 1.39
N ARG A 22 2.35 -12.06 1.90
CA ARG A 22 1.97 -13.46 1.72
C ARG A 22 1.67 -13.79 0.26
N ILE A 23 0.98 -12.89 -0.45
CA ILE A 23 0.71 -13.02 -1.88
C ILE A 23 2.01 -12.99 -2.66
N ALA A 24 2.90 -12.04 -2.39
CA ALA A 24 4.20 -11.96 -3.07
C ALA A 24 5.03 -13.24 -2.88
N ALA A 25 5.07 -13.79 -1.66
CA ALA A 25 5.76 -15.05 -1.39
C ALA A 25 5.11 -16.24 -2.11
N HIS A 26 3.77 -16.28 -2.21
CA HIS A 26 3.04 -17.37 -2.85
C HIS A 26 3.21 -17.41 -4.38
N TYR A 27 3.23 -16.23 -5.01
CA TYR A 27 3.40 -16.10 -6.47
C TYR A 27 4.86 -15.83 -6.88
N GLU A 28 5.81 -15.91 -5.95
CA GLU A 28 7.25 -15.66 -6.18
C GLU A 28 7.52 -14.28 -6.81
N LEU A 29 6.81 -13.25 -6.34
CA LEU A 29 6.92 -11.87 -6.79
C LEU A 29 7.70 -11.00 -5.80
N ASN A 30 8.24 -9.89 -6.28
CA ASN A 30 8.77 -8.84 -5.42
C ASN A 30 7.63 -8.19 -4.61
N HIS A 31 7.93 -7.59 -3.46
CA HIS A 31 6.95 -6.88 -2.65
C HIS A 31 7.41 -5.46 -2.33
N LEU A 32 6.51 -4.48 -2.50
CA LEU A 32 6.73 -3.09 -2.11
C LEU A 32 5.55 -2.55 -1.30
N ASP A 33 5.80 -2.26 -0.01
CA ASP A 33 4.93 -1.41 0.82
C ASP A 33 5.22 0.06 0.46
N THR A 34 4.38 0.63 -0.41
CA THR A 34 4.60 2.01 -0.88
C THR A 34 4.47 3.05 0.22
N GLY A 35 3.76 2.73 1.30
CA GLY A 35 3.69 3.57 2.50
C GLY A 35 5.06 3.76 3.16
N LEU A 36 5.97 2.78 3.05
CA LEU A 36 7.33 2.91 3.57
C LEU A 36 8.14 3.96 2.82
N THR A 37 7.87 4.21 1.54
CA THR A 37 8.57 5.25 0.77
C THR A 37 8.28 6.65 1.31
N TYR A 38 7.02 6.93 1.65
CA TYR A 38 6.64 8.19 2.29
C TYR A 38 7.16 8.29 3.73
N ARG A 39 7.21 7.17 4.44
CA ARG A 39 7.81 7.10 5.77
C ARG A 39 9.31 7.35 5.75
N ALA A 40 10.02 6.88 4.73
CA ALA A 40 11.44 7.16 4.55
C ALA A 40 11.71 8.66 4.34
N VAL A 41 10.86 9.33 3.53
CA VAL A 41 10.93 10.80 3.38
C VAL A 41 10.65 11.51 4.71
N ALA A 42 9.57 11.12 5.39
CA ALA A 42 9.20 11.71 6.67
C ALA A 42 10.30 11.55 7.72
N LYS A 43 10.87 10.33 7.82
CA LYS A 43 11.98 10.03 8.73
C LYS A 43 13.20 10.89 8.44
N ALA A 44 13.56 11.08 7.17
CA ALA A 44 14.69 11.91 6.79
C ALA A 44 14.49 13.38 7.21
N LEU A 45 13.27 13.92 7.12
CA LEU A 45 12.97 15.28 7.60
C LEU A 45 13.03 15.35 9.12
N LEU A 46 12.43 14.37 9.81
CA LEU A 46 12.44 14.32 11.28
C LEU A 46 13.87 14.23 11.83
N ASP A 47 14.71 13.36 11.25
CA ASP A 47 16.11 13.21 11.66
C ASP A 47 16.95 14.46 11.39
N GLY A 48 16.61 15.22 10.35
CA GLY A 48 17.23 16.48 10.03
C GLY A 48 16.63 17.68 10.76
N GLU A 49 15.67 17.47 11.66
CA GLU A 49 14.90 18.53 12.37
C GLU A 49 14.30 19.56 11.39
N LEU A 50 13.89 19.08 10.18
CA LEU A 50 13.35 19.92 9.12
C LEU A 50 11.81 20.00 9.20
N PRO A 51 11.18 21.13 8.86
CA PRO A 51 9.73 21.23 8.80
C PRO A 51 9.14 20.26 7.78
N LEU A 52 8.03 19.59 8.13
CA LEU A 52 7.36 18.63 7.24
C LEU A 52 6.70 19.29 6.01
N ASP A 53 6.51 20.60 6.03
CA ASP A 53 6.00 21.44 4.93
C ASP A 53 7.10 22.07 4.07
N ASP A 54 8.37 21.85 4.40
CA ASP A 54 9.50 22.21 3.54
C ASP A 54 9.52 21.32 2.29
N LYS A 55 8.91 21.83 1.22
CA LYS A 55 8.78 21.11 -0.04
C LYS A 55 10.14 20.77 -0.67
N ALA A 56 11.13 21.65 -0.56
CA ALA A 56 12.44 21.43 -1.19
C ALA A 56 13.20 20.31 -0.47
N ALA A 57 13.20 20.33 0.86
CA ALA A 57 13.78 19.26 1.67
C ALA A 57 13.06 17.93 1.46
N ALA A 58 11.72 17.94 1.41
CA ALA A 58 10.93 16.74 1.17
C ALA A 58 11.18 16.13 -0.23
N GLU A 59 11.31 16.95 -1.27
CA GLU A 59 11.69 16.47 -2.61
C GLU A 59 13.10 15.91 -2.65
N ALA A 60 14.07 16.55 -2.01
CA ALA A 60 15.44 16.06 -1.92
C ALA A 60 15.48 14.69 -1.23
N ALA A 61 14.78 14.57 -0.10
CA ALA A 61 14.64 13.30 0.61
C ALA A 61 13.96 12.23 -0.25
N ALA A 62 12.88 12.58 -1.00
CA ALA A 62 12.19 11.64 -1.88
C ALA A 62 13.10 11.12 -3.02
N ARG A 63 13.95 11.96 -3.59
CA ARG A 63 14.95 11.55 -4.59
C ARG A 63 15.99 10.59 -4.00
N ALA A 64 16.37 10.78 -2.74
CA ALA A 64 17.35 9.96 -2.04
C ALA A 64 16.80 8.61 -1.54
N VAL A 65 15.47 8.39 -1.52
CA VAL A 65 14.89 7.11 -1.08
C VAL A 65 15.43 5.96 -1.92
N ASP A 66 16.05 4.99 -1.25
CA ASP A 66 16.47 3.71 -1.81
C ASP A 66 15.48 2.62 -1.38
N LEU A 67 14.74 2.07 -2.33
CA LEU A 67 13.70 1.06 -2.08
C LEU A 67 14.29 -0.25 -1.53
N GLY A 68 15.55 -0.55 -1.81
CA GLY A 68 16.25 -1.75 -1.33
C GLY A 68 16.75 -1.64 0.11
N ARG A 69 16.76 -0.43 0.69
CA ARG A 69 17.33 -0.15 2.02
C ARG A 69 16.31 0.34 3.05
N MET A 70 15.02 0.19 2.79
CA MET A 70 13.99 0.60 3.72
C MET A 70 13.87 -0.37 4.90
N ASP A 71 14.37 0.03 6.07
CA ASP A 71 14.19 -0.74 7.31
C ASP A 71 12.77 -0.54 7.85
N ARG A 72 11.94 -1.56 7.71
CA ARG A 72 10.56 -1.55 8.18
C ARG A 72 10.46 -1.31 9.69
N THR A 73 11.40 -1.82 10.49
CA THR A 73 11.37 -1.68 11.95
C THR A 73 11.47 -0.22 12.34
N VAL A 74 12.44 0.49 11.77
CA VAL A 74 12.65 1.93 12.00
C VAL A 74 11.48 2.76 11.46
N LEU A 75 11.00 2.44 10.25
CA LEU A 75 9.97 3.22 9.57
C LEU A 75 8.55 2.97 10.10
N SER A 76 8.32 1.95 10.95
CA SER A 76 6.99 1.61 11.47
C SER A 76 6.57 2.40 12.70
N ALA A 77 7.42 3.28 13.26
CA ALA A 77 7.06 4.12 14.40
C ALA A 77 5.82 4.98 14.11
N ASN A 78 4.99 5.20 15.14
CA ASN A 78 3.74 5.96 14.98
C ASN A 78 3.99 7.39 14.53
N GLU A 79 4.97 8.08 15.10
CA GLU A 79 5.37 9.43 14.74
C GLU A 79 5.75 9.54 13.26
N VAL A 80 6.55 8.57 12.75
CA VAL A 80 6.93 8.52 11.33
C VAL A 80 5.70 8.29 10.44
N GLY A 81 4.73 7.51 10.92
CA GLY A 81 3.47 7.27 10.20
C GLY A 81 2.58 8.50 10.09
N GLU A 82 2.50 9.30 11.14
CA GLU A 82 1.79 10.58 11.17
C GLU A 82 2.47 11.61 10.23
N ALA A 83 3.78 11.76 10.34
CA ALA A 83 4.57 12.62 9.48
C ALA A 83 4.44 12.21 7.99
N ALA A 84 4.50 10.91 7.69
CA ALA A 84 4.30 10.39 6.33
C ALA A 84 2.94 10.74 5.74
N SER A 85 1.88 10.75 6.56
CA SER A 85 0.54 11.15 6.11
C SER A 85 0.48 12.64 5.72
N LYS A 86 1.26 13.49 6.38
CA LYS A 86 1.41 14.92 6.02
C LYS A 86 2.26 15.10 4.77
N ILE A 87 3.34 14.33 4.60
CA ILE A 87 4.18 14.33 3.40
C ILE A 87 3.40 13.83 2.17
N ALA A 88 2.51 12.87 2.34
CA ALA A 88 1.76 12.26 1.23
C ALA A 88 0.78 13.20 0.52
N VAL A 89 0.51 14.41 1.04
CA VAL A 89 -0.28 15.43 0.36
C VAL A 89 0.56 16.34 -0.54
N ILE A 90 1.89 16.24 -0.51
CA ILE A 90 2.79 17.07 -1.32
C ILE A 90 2.90 16.45 -2.72
N SER A 91 2.24 17.05 -3.71
CA SER A 91 2.15 16.54 -5.08
C SER A 91 3.50 16.29 -5.75
N SER A 92 4.50 17.13 -5.49
CA SER A 92 5.84 16.97 -6.06
C SER A 92 6.59 15.77 -5.47
N VAL A 93 6.46 15.50 -4.18
CA VAL A 93 6.99 14.30 -3.51
C VAL A 93 6.32 13.05 -4.07
N ARG A 94 4.98 13.06 -4.21
CA ARG A 94 4.24 11.95 -4.80
C ARG A 94 4.76 11.59 -6.18
N ARG A 95 4.93 12.58 -7.06
CA ARG A 95 5.42 12.37 -8.43
C ARG A 95 6.77 11.65 -8.44
N ILE A 96 7.72 12.09 -7.59
CA ILE A 96 9.04 11.45 -7.48
C ILE A 96 8.92 10.00 -7.01
N LEU A 97 8.12 9.74 -5.97
CA LEU A 97 7.99 8.41 -5.41
C LEU A 97 7.21 7.47 -6.33
N VAL A 98 6.19 7.96 -7.03
CA VAL A 98 5.41 7.17 -8.02
C VAL A 98 6.32 6.63 -9.13
N GLU A 99 7.24 7.43 -9.66
CA GLU A 99 8.17 6.94 -10.69
C GLU A 99 9.06 5.80 -10.14
N LYS A 100 9.63 5.96 -8.95
CA LYS A 100 10.42 4.89 -8.31
C LYS A 100 9.59 3.60 -8.09
N GLN A 101 8.33 3.74 -7.68
CA GLN A 101 7.41 2.61 -7.46
C GLN A 101 7.06 1.92 -8.79
N ARG A 102 6.87 2.68 -9.87
CA ARG A 102 6.65 2.15 -11.22
C ARG A 102 7.85 1.36 -11.73
N ASP A 103 9.05 1.87 -11.53
CA ASP A 103 10.28 1.17 -11.93
C ASP A 103 10.43 -0.14 -11.16
N PHE A 104 10.12 -0.13 -9.86
CA PHE A 104 10.10 -1.36 -9.06
C PHE A 104 9.08 -2.37 -9.60
N ALA A 105 7.86 -1.95 -9.95
CA ALA A 105 6.81 -2.81 -10.48
C ALA A 105 7.23 -3.52 -11.79
N ARG A 106 8.10 -2.89 -12.58
CA ARG A 106 8.61 -3.45 -13.85
C ARG A 106 9.80 -4.40 -13.68
N THR A 107 10.32 -4.54 -12.45
CA THR A 107 11.46 -5.41 -12.19
C THR A 107 11.04 -6.89 -12.18
N PRO A 108 11.65 -7.76 -13.01
CA PRO A 108 11.33 -9.18 -12.99
C PRO A 108 11.52 -9.83 -11.60
N PRO A 109 10.67 -10.79 -11.23
CA PRO A 109 9.61 -11.47 -12.01
C PRO A 109 8.28 -10.70 -12.08
N GLY A 110 8.18 -9.54 -11.47
CA GLY A 110 7.01 -8.73 -11.25
C GLY A 110 6.86 -8.38 -9.78
N ALA A 111 5.75 -7.75 -9.39
CA ALA A 111 5.62 -7.24 -8.03
C ALA A 111 4.18 -7.20 -7.51
N VAL A 112 4.06 -7.35 -6.20
CA VAL A 112 2.88 -6.96 -5.42
C VAL A 112 3.18 -5.63 -4.76
N LEU A 113 2.41 -4.61 -5.07
CA LEU A 113 2.50 -3.30 -4.44
C LEU A 113 1.29 -3.07 -3.55
N ASP A 114 1.51 -2.62 -2.32
CA ASP A 114 0.40 -2.20 -1.47
C ASP A 114 0.46 -0.72 -1.08
N GLY A 115 -0.71 -0.07 -1.11
CA GLY A 115 -0.80 1.37 -0.86
C GLY A 115 -2.22 1.91 -0.72
N ARG A 116 -2.47 3.03 -1.40
CA ARG A 116 -3.75 3.76 -1.38
C ARG A 116 -4.31 4.05 -2.76
N ASP A 117 -3.44 4.09 -3.76
CA ASP A 117 -3.73 4.54 -5.11
C ASP A 117 -2.91 3.76 -6.15
N ILE A 118 -2.51 2.54 -5.79
CA ILE A 118 -1.66 1.71 -6.66
C ILE A 118 -2.39 1.39 -7.95
N GLY A 119 -3.62 0.89 -7.86
CA GLY A 119 -4.42 0.49 -9.01
C GLY A 119 -4.98 1.66 -9.83
N ILE A 120 -4.87 2.92 -9.35
CA ILE A 120 -5.38 4.10 -10.05
C ILE A 120 -4.25 4.96 -10.62
N VAL A 121 -3.17 5.17 -9.83
CA VAL A 121 -2.12 6.14 -10.15
C VAL A 121 -0.78 5.49 -10.41
N VAL A 122 -0.32 4.60 -9.53
CA VAL A 122 1.00 3.99 -9.64
C VAL A 122 1.04 2.98 -10.78
N CYS A 123 0.15 2.00 -10.77
CA CYS A 123 0.05 0.91 -11.73
C CYS A 123 -1.40 0.78 -12.26
N PRO A 124 -1.91 1.77 -13.03
CA PRO A 124 -3.27 1.71 -13.56
C PRO A 124 -3.49 0.54 -14.53
N GLN A 125 -2.40 -0.07 -15.04
CA GLN A 125 -2.41 -1.26 -15.89
C GLN A 125 -1.99 -2.53 -15.14
N ALA A 126 -2.13 -2.56 -13.78
CA ALA A 126 -1.86 -3.77 -13.02
C ALA A 126 -2.77 -4.92 -13.49
N ASP A 127 -2.20 -6.13 -13.58
CA ASP A 127 -2.91 -7.32 -14.04
C ASP A 127 -4.07 -7.72 -13.10
N VAL A 128 -3.90 -7.45 -11.81
CA VAL A 128 -4.94 -7.67 -10.79
C VAL A 128 -4.95 -6.50 -9.81
N LYS A 129 -6.14 -6.00 -9.51
CA LYS A 129 -6.34 -4.94 -8.53
C LYS A 129 -7.28 -5.41 -7.44
N ILE A 130 -6.84 -5.31 -6.19
CA ILE A 130 -7.63 -5.66 -5.01
C ILE A 130 -7.75 -4.44 -4.12
N PHE A 131 -8.99 -4.10 -3.74
CA PHE A 131 -9.24 -3.09 -2.72
C PHE A 131 -9.62 -3.78 -1.41
N LEU A 132 -8.66 -3.87 -0.49
CA LEU A 132 -8.85 -4.52 0.81
C LEU A 132 -9.42 -3.51 1.81
N THR A 133 -10.60 -3.80 2.33
CA THR A 133 -11.24 -3.00 3.38
C THR A 133 -11.55 -3.80 4.63
N ALA A 134 -11.86 -3.10 5.72
CA ALA A 134 -12.48 -3.61 6.92
C ALA A 134 -13.07 -2.44 7.72
N ASP A 135 -14.07 -2.72 8.54
CA ASP A 135 -14.67 -1.75 9.46
C ASP A 135 -13.60 -1.06 10.33
N SER A 136 -13.76 0.26 10.59
CA SER A 136 -12.77 1.05 11.32
C SER A 136 -12.51 0.53 12.73
N ARG A 137 -13.55 0.04 13.41
CA ARG A 137 -13.41 -0.56 14.76
C ARG A 137 -12.65 -1.88 14.73
N VAL A 138 -12.89 -2.71 13.71
CA VAL A 138 -12.14 -3.96 13.51
C VAL A 138 -10.66 -3.67 13.26
N ARG A 139 -10.36 -2.65 12.47
CA ARG A 139 -8.98 -2.22 12.20
C ARG A 139 -8.30 -1.65 13.45
N ALA A 140 -9.05 -0.87 14.24
CA ALA A 140 -8.58 -0.35 15.53
C ALA A 140 -8.30 -1.49 16.52
N GLU A 141 -9.17 -2.50 16.59
CA GLU A 141 -8.97 -3.66 17.45
C GLU A 141 -7.73 -4.48 17.06
N ARG A 142 -7.52 -4.71 15.74
CA ARG A 142 -6.31 -5.37 15.24
C ARG A 142 -5.05 -4.60 15.64
N ARG A 143 -5.07 -3.27 15.47
CA ARG A 143 -3.95 -2.40 15.84
C ARG A 143 -3.69 -2.36 17.34
N TRP A 144 -4.74 -2.28 18.13
CA TRP A 144 -4.66 -2.30 19.58
C TRP A 144 -4.01 -3.60 20.09
N ARG A 145 -4.45 -4.76 19.56
CA ARG A 145 -3.84 -6.06 19.87
C ARG A 145 -2.37 -6.16 19.46
N GLU A 146 -1.99 -5.59 18.32
CA GLU A 146 -0.59 -5.54 17.89
C GLU A 146 0.29 -4.76 18.86
N ILE A 147 -0.23 -3.66 19.43
CA ILE A 147 0.49 -2.83 20.41
C ILE A 147 0.61 -3.58 21.74
N GLU A 148 -0.46 -4.18 22.22
CA GLU A 148 -0.44 -4.98 23.46
C GLU A 148 0.52 -6.17 23.38
N LEU A 149 0.56 -6.87 22.25
CA LEU A 149 1.50 -7.99 22.03
C LEU A 149 2.97 -7.56 22.07
N LYS A 150 3.25 -6.28 21.85
CA LYS A 150 4.61 -5.72 22.02
C LYS A 150 4.91 -5.28 23.45
N GLY A 151 3.95 -5.43 24.37
CA GLY A 151 4.08 -4.98 25.76
C GLY A 151 3.88 -3.47 25.95
N GLU A 152 3.36 -2.79 24.94
CA GLU A 152 3.04 -1.37 24.99
C GLU A 152 1.55 -1.19 25.38
N SER A 153 1.23 -0.12 26.12
CA SER A 153 -0.16 0.23 26.45
C SER A 153 -0.67 1.29 25.49
N ALA A 154 -1.88 1.10 24.97
CA ALA A 154 -2.54 2.10 24.12
C ALA A 154 -4.05 2.16 24.40
N ASP A 155 -4.59 3.37 24.33
CA ASP A 155 -6.04 3.59 24.44
C ASP A 155 -6.73 3.27 23.12
N PHE A 156 -7.72 2.38 23.18
CA PHE A 156 -8.50 1.98 21.99
C PHE A 156 -9.22 3.16 21.33
N ALA A 157 -9.76 4.10 22.11
CA ALA A 157 -10.48 5.24 21.55
C ALA A 157 -9.54 6.16 20.76
N SER A 158 -8.33 6.37 21.27
CA SER A 158 -7.28 7.12 20.55
C SER A 158 -6.88 6.43 19.26
N ILE A 159 -6.67 5.11 19.26
CA ILE A 159 -6.34 4.35 18.06
C ILE A 159 -7.45 4.45 17.01
N LEU A 160 -8.70 4.34 17.42
CA LEU A 160 -9.84 4.45 16.50
C LEU A 160 -9.92 5.85 15.89
N ALA A 161 -9.79 6.89 16.72
CA ALA A 161 -9.79 8.27 16.26
C ALA A 161 -8.64 8.55 15.24
N ASP A 162 -7.44 8.05 15.52
CA ASP A 162 -6.29 8.18 14.61
C ASP A 162 -6.54 7.47 13.27
N ILE A 163 -7.13 6.28 13.28
CA ILE A 163 -7.48 5.54 12.07
C ILE A 163 -8.52 6.31 11.24
N GLU A 164 -9.59 6.80 11.88
CA GLU A 164 -10.65 7.54 11.21
C GLU A 164 -10.14 8.87 10.65
N GLN A 165 -9.32 9.60 11.39
CA GLN A 165 -8.70 10.84 10.93
C GLN A 165 -7.77 10.59 9.73
N ARG A 166 -7.01 9.50 9.75
CA ARG A 166 -6.13 9.12 8.65
C ARG A 166 -6.92 8.72 7.41
N ASP A 167 -7.98 7.94 7.57
CA ASP A 167 -8.85 7.57 6.47
C ASP A 167 -9.51 8.79 5.84
N TRP A 168 -9.98 9.72 6.68
CA TRP A 168 -10.54 10.98 6.21
C TRP A 168 -9.52 11.77 5.36
N ARG A 169 -8.28 11.90 5.83
CA ARG A 169 -7.18 12.55 5.07
C ARG A 169 -6.91 11.82 3.75
N ASP A 170 -6.80 10.48 3.79
CA ASP A 170 -6.51 9.66 2.61
C ASP A 170 -7.64 9.75 1.56
N MET A 171 -8.92 9.82 1.98
CA MET A 171 -10.07 9.92 1.10
C MET A 171 -10.28 11.32 0.53
N ASN A 172 -9.93 12.37 1.28
CA ASN A 172 -10.23 13.76 0.93
C ASN A 172 -9.01 14.53 0.39
N ARG A 173 -7.86 13.89 0.20
CA ARG A 173 -6.72 14.56 -0.42
C ARG A 173 -7.02 14.89 -1.87
N GLU A 174 -6.56 16.05 -2.32
CA GLU A 174 -6.78 16.58 -3.66
C GLU A 174 -6.12 15.69 -4.72
N ASP A 175 -4.88 15.23 -4.46
CA ASP A 175 -4.16 14.33 -5.33
C ASP A 175 -4.33 12.87 -4.93
N SER A 176 -4.83 12.03 -5.84
CA SER A 176 -4.93 10.57 -5.68
C SER A 176 -5.70 10.15 -4.41
N PRO A 177 -6.96 10.56 -4.24
CA PRO A 177 -7.76 10.15 -3.08
C PRO A 177 -7.87 8.63 -2.98
N LEU A 178 -7.94 8.12 -1.75
CA LEU A 178 -8.18 6.71 -1.51
C LEU A 178 -9.58 6.32 -1.98
N LYS A 179 -9.65 5.57 -3.05
CA LYS A 179 -10.87 4.95 -3.59
C LYS A 179 -10.51 3.68 -4.35
N PRO A 180 -11.43 2.73 -4.51
CA PRO A 180 -11.20 1.59 -5.39
C PRO A 180 -11.05 2.04 -6.85
N ALA A 181 -10.22 1.37 -7.64
CA ALA A 181 -10.24 1.49 -9.09
C ALA A 181 -11.53 0.85 -9.62
N ASP A 182 -12.01 1.29 -10.78
CA ASP A 182 -13.27 0.81 -11.35
C ASP A 182 -13.25 -0.71 -11.65
N ASP A 183 -12.07 -1.24 -11.93
CA ASP A 183 -11.79 -2.65 -12.19
C ASP A 183 -11.21 -3.40 -10.97
N ALA A 184 -11.24 -2.81 -9.77
CA ALA A 184 -10.73 -3.44 -8.58
C ALA A 184 -11.75 -4.43 -7.97
N HIS A 185 -11.24 -5.58 -7.55
CA HIS A 185 -11.99 -6.53 -6.74
C HIS A 185 -12.05 -6.04 -5.29
N LEU A 186 -13.26 -5.85 -4.77
CA LEU A 186 -13.47 -5.47 -3.38
C LEU A 186 -13.35 -6.69 -2.47
N LEU A 187 -12.50 -6.62 -1.46
CA LEU A 187 -12.31 -7.66 -0.45
C LEU A 187 -12.54 -7.05 0.94
N ASP A 188 -13.71 -7.32 1.53
CA ASP A 188 -14.00 -6.93 2.90
C ASP A 188 -13.55 -8.00 3.87
N SER A 189 -12.52 -7.70 4.65
CA SER A 189 -11.94 -8.60 5.64
C SER A 189 -12.47 -8.36 7.07
N SER A 190 -13.56 -7.63 7.26
CA SER A 190 -14.11 -7.32 8.59
C SER A 190 -14.40 -8.57 9.43
N LYS A 191 -14.84 -9.66 8.78
CA LYS A 191 -15.18 -10.94 9.41
C LYS A 191 -14.20 -12.06 9.07
N MET A 192 -13.03 -11.73 8.50
CA MET A 192 -12.04 -12.71 8.08
C MET A 192 -10.81 -12.66 8.98
N ASP A 193 -10.25 -13.81 9.26
CA ASP A 193 -8.87 -13.92 9.72
C ASP A 193 -7.89 -13.75 8.55
N ILE A 194 -6.60 -13.73 8.85
CA ILE A 194 -5.58 -13.49 7.82
C ILE A 194 -5.48 -14.64 6.80
N ASP A 195 -5.79 -15.88 7.19
CA ASP A 195 -5.73 -17.03 6.31
C ASP A 195 -6.91 -17.04 5.35
N SER A 196 -8.11 -16.77 5.85
CA SER A 196 -9.32 -16.61 5.02
C SER A 196 -9.19 -15.47 4.02
N ALA A 197 -8.66 -14.31 4.45
CA ALA A 197 -8.42 -13.18 3.56
C ALA A 197 -7.37 -13.50 2.49
N PHE A 198 -6.33 -14.25 2.84
CA PHE A 198 -5.31 -14.70 1.90
C PHE A 198 -5.88 -15.66 0.85
N LEU A 199 -6.64 -16.67 1.27
CA LEU A 199 -7.27 -17.61 0.34
C LEU A 199 -8.26 -16.92 -0.61
N ALA A 200 -9.07 -15.98 -0.09
CA ALA A 200 -9.98 -15.21 -0.91
C ALA A 200 -9.22 -14.35 -1.95
N ALA A 201 -8.12 -13.71 -1.55
CA ALA A 201 -7.30 -12.93 -2.46
C ALA A 201 -6.63 -13.81 -3.54
N CYS A 202 -6.12 -15.00 -3.19
CA CYS A 202 -5.57 -15.95 -4.17
C CYS A 202 -6.65 -16.37 -5.17
N GLY A 203 -7.86 -16.69 -4.71
CA GLY A 203 -8.97 -17.03 -5.60
C GLY A 203 -9.31 -15.91 -6.61
N ILE A 204 -9.26 -14.65 -6.19
CA ILE A 204 -9.43 -13.48 -7.07
C ILE A 204 -8.29 -13.43 -8.11
N ILE A 205 -7.04 -13.56 -7.66
CA ILE A 205 -5.86 -13.49 -8.53
C ILE A 205 -5.88 -14.62 -9.57
N ASP A 206 -6.10 -15.84 -9.15
CA ASP A 206 -6.14 -17.02 -10.04
C ASP A 206 -7.23 -16.90 -11.10
N ALA A 207 -8.42 -16.43 -10.71
CA ALA A 207 -9.53 -16.18 -11.63
C ALA A 207 -9.20 -15.10 -12.67
N ALA A 208 -8.57 -14.00 -12.24
CA ALA A 208 -8.17 -12.91 -13.13
C ALA A 208 -7.09 -13.38 -14.13
N LEU A 209 -6.08 -14.12 -13.66
CA LEU A 209 -5.01 -14.67 -14.52
C LEU A 209 -5.54 -15.71 -15.51
N ALA A 210 -6.50 -16.54 -15.11
CA ALA A 210 -7.16 -17.50 -16.00
C ALA A 210 -7.96 -16.80 -17.11
N SER A 211 -8.63 -15.69 -16.79
CA SER A 211 -9.40 -14.88 -17.75
C SER A 211 -8.50 -14.14 -18.75
N GLY A 212 -7.36 -13.58 -18.28
CA GLY A 212 -6.38 -12.91 -19.12
C GLY A 212 -5.70 -13.85 -20.12
N LYS A 213 -5.46 -15.11 -19.75
CA LYS A 213 -4.93 -16.13 -20.67
C LYS A 213 -5.90 -16.49 -21.80
N LYS A 214 -7.20 -16.51 -21.55
CA LYS A 214 -8.22 -16.76 -22.59
C LYS A 214 -8.27 -15.66 -23.63
N ASN A 215 -8.21 -14.39 -23.21
CA ASN A 215 -8.23 -13.26 -24.15
C ASN A 215 -7.00 -13.22 -25.07
N ASN A 216 -5.82 -13.61 -24.59
CA ASN A 216 -4.61 -13.70 -25.41
C ASN A 216 -4.63 -14.91 -26.39
N ALA A 217 -5.28 -16.01 -26.05
CA ALA A 217 -5.43 -17.16 -26.94
C ALA A 217 -6.39 -16.87 -28.10
N ASP A 218 -7.48 -16.14 -27.84
CA ASP A 218 -8.48 -15.81 -28.87
C ASP A 218 -7.98 -14.76 -29.88
N VAL A 219 -7.01 -13.92 -29.50
CA VAL A 219 -6.36 -12.95 -30.44
C VAL A 219 -5.37 -13.66 -31.37
N CYS A 220 -4.72 -14.74 -30.93
CA CYS A 220 -3.75 -15.49 -31.73
C CYS A 220 -4.41 -16.42 -32.79
N CYS A 221 -5.69 -16.73 -32.64
CA CYS A 221 -6.44 -17.56 -33.59
C CYS A 221 -7.20 -16.76 -34.67
N ARG A 222 -7.06 -15.43 -34.71
CA ARG A 222 -7.72 -14.55 -35.68
C ARG A 222 -6.77 -13.82 -36.63
N SER A 223 -5.53 -14.25 -36.73
CA SER A 223 -4.53 -13.74 -37.67
C SER A 223 -4.12 -14.77 -38.71
#